data_c742bc9c093211e3cc6cefb0f9a68167
#
_entry.id   c742bc9c093211e3cc6cefb0f9a68167
#
_cell.length_a   1.000
_cell.length_b   1.000
_cell.length_c   1.000
_cell.angle_alpha   90.00
_cell.angle_beta   90.00
_cell.angle_gamma   90.00
#
_symmetry.space_group_name_H-M   'P 1'
#
loop_
_entity.id
_entity.type
_entity.pdbx_description
1 polymer ?
#
loop_
_entity_poly.entity_id
_entity_poly.type
_entity_poly.pdbx_seq_one_letter_code
_entity_poly.pdbx_strand_id
1 'polypeptide(L)'
;MRDVTSNPSVPHPLPEPLVELIAGRFRVLAEPMRIKLLDRLRDGAAPVLDLQEAVGASQQNVSKHLGVLLNAGIVSRTKVGTSSVYSIADPAVFELCELVCGGLRRQASELGALLA
;
A
#
# COMPACT_ATOMS: atom_id res chain seq x y z
N MET A 1 23.18 -18.35 1.52
CA MET A 1 21.87 -17.73 1.75
C MET A 1 22.05 -16.27 2.11
N ARG A 2 21.28 -15.41 1.52
CA ARG A 2 21.37 -13.98 1.79
C ARG A 2 20.81 -13.66 3.18
N ASP A 3 21.56 -12.92 3.97
CA ASP A 3 21.11 -12.45 5.29
C ASP A 3 20.15 -11.26 5.11
N VAL A 4 18.87 -11.49 5.38
CA VAL A 4 17.83 -10.45 5.25
C VAL A 4 17.90 -9.42 6.38
N THR A 5 18.70 -9.68 7.44
CA THR A 5 18.85 -8.76 8.55
C THR A 5 20.06 -7.85 8.39
N SER A 6 20.79 -7.94 7.26
CA SER A 6 22.06 -7.24 7.08
C SER A 6 21.93 -5.75 6.72
N ASN A 7 20.71 -5.24 6.48
CA ASN A 7 20.50 -3.83 6.20
C ASN A 7 20.86 -2.97 7.42
N PRO A 8 21.91 -2.13 7.35
CA PRO A 8 22.38 -1.37 8.50
C PRO A 8 21.41 -0.30 8.98
N SER A 9 20.42 0.08 8.14
CA SER A 9 19.41 1.07 8.54
C SER A 9 18.27 0.45 9.37
N VAL A 10 18.23 -0.89 9.49
CA VAL A 10 17.20 -1.59 10.24
C VAL A 10 17.85 -2.20 11.50
N PRO A 11 17.49 -1.70 12.70
CA PRO A 11 18.05 -2.27 13.94
C PRO A 11 17.59 -3.71 14.15
N HIS A 12 18.45 -4.49 14.82
CA HIS A 12 18.12 -5.85 15.18
C HIS A 12 18.75 -6.17 16.55
N PRO A 13 17.98 -6.57 17.56
CA PRO A 13 16.52 -6.68 17.56
C PRO A 13 15.82 -5.32 17.40
N LEU A 14 14.57 -5.34 16.93
CA LEU A 14 13.80 -4.11 16.74
C LEU A 14 13.43 -3.51 18.10
N PRO A 15 13.68 -2.21 18.32
CA PRO A 15 13.13 -1.54 19.50
C PRO A 15 11.60 -1.55 19.50
N GLU A 16 11.01 -1.63 20.69
CA GLU A 16 9.54 -1.72 20.82
C GLU A 16 8.80 -0.58 20.12
N PRO A 17 9.22 0.70 20.24
CA PRO A 17 8.53 1.77 19.51
C PRO A 17 8.55 1.58 17.99
N LEU A 18 9.63 1.02 17.45
CA LEU A 18 9.74 0.75 16.03
C LEU A 18 8.82 -0.39 15.61
N VAL A 19 8.67 -1.42 16.43
CA VAL A 19 7.72 -2.52 16.19
C VAL A 19 6.31 -1.96 16.04
N GLU A 20 5.91 -1.04 16.91
CA GLU A 20 4.59 -0.42 16.86
C GLU A 20 4.40 0.39 15.57
N LEU A 21 5.42 1.14 15.14
CA LEU A 21 5.35 1.92 13.91
C LEU A 21 5.24 1.03 12.68
N ILE A 22 6.00 -0.06 12.65
CA ILE A 22 5.95 -1.03 11.55
C ILE A 22 4.55 -1.67 11.49
N ALA A 23 4.03 -2.11 12.63
CA ALA A 23 2.70 -2.71 12.69
C ALA A 23 1.63 -1.73 12.23
N GLY A 24 1.76 -0.45 12.62
CA GLY A 24 0.85 0.60 12.16
C GLY A 24 0.86 0.77 10.64
N ARG A 25 2.03 0.72 10.03
CA ARG A 25 2.16 0.81 8.57
C ARG A 25 1.47 -0.38 7.89
N PHE A 26 1.65 -1.58 8.39
CA PHE A 26 0.98 -2.76 7.84
C PHE A 26 -0.54 -2.67 7.99
N ARG A 27 -1.03 -2.15 9.12
CA ARG A 27 -2.48 -1.95 9.32
C ARG A 27 -3.07 -0.99 8.27
N VAL A 28 -2.35 0.07 7.94
CA VAL A 28 -2.80 1.02 6.91
C VAL A 28 -2.93 0.31 5.55
N LEU A 29 -1.99 -0.57 5.23
CA LEU A 29 -1.96 -1.27 3.95
C LEU A 29 -2.88 -2.50 3.91
N ALA A 30 -3.31 -3.03 5.06
CA ALA A 30 -4.05 -4.28 5.16
C ALA A 30 -5.56 -4.11 4.97
N GLU A 31 -5.99 -3.18 4.12
CA GLU A 31 -7.40 -2.91 3.86
C GLU A 31 -7.64 -2.93 2.36
N PRO A 32 -8.57 -3.79 1.85
CA PRO A 32 -8.74 -4.00 0.41
C PRO A 32 -9.00 -2.73 -0.39
N MET A 33 -9.83 -1.81 0.12
CA MET A 33 -10.11 -0.56 -0.60
C MET A 33 -8.85 0.28 -0.76
N ARG A 34 -8.01 0.34 0.26
CA ARG A 34 -6.75 1.10 0.18
C ARG A 34 -5.78 0.47 -0.80
N ILE A 35 -5.72 -0.85 -0.87
CA ILE A 35 -4.90 -1.55 -1.87
C ILE A 35 -5.38 -1.23 -3.29
N LYS A 36 -6.69 -1.22 -3.51
CA LYS A 36 -7.29 -0.88 -4.82
C LYS A 36 -6.95 0.56 -5.22
N LEU A 37 -7.03 1.49 -4.27
CA LEU A 37 -6.69 2.90 -4.54
C LEU A 37 -5.22 3.06 -4.90
N LEU A 38 -4.32 2.39 -4.18
CA LEU A 38 -2.90 2.43 -4.48
C LEU A 38 -2.60 1.82 -5.85
N ASP A 39 -3.24 0.71 -6.18
CA ASP A 39 -3.10 0.08 -7.48
C ASP A 39 -3.50 1.02 -8.62
N ARG A 40 -4.62 1.73 -8.46
CA ARG A 40 -5.04 2.73 -9.45
C ARG A 40 -4.05 3.88 -9.55
N LEU A 41 -3.53 4.37 -8.42
CA LEU A 41 -2.58 5.48 -8.39
C LEU A 41 -1.21 5.08 -8.97
N ARG A 42 -0.96 3.80 -9.13
CA ARG A 42 0.22 3.31 -9.84
C ARG A 42 0.28 3.81 -11.29
N ASP A 43 -0.89 4.01 -11.90
CA ASP A 43 -1.00 4.52 -13.27
C ASP A 43 -0.79 6.04 -13.37
N GLY A 44 -0.73 6.72 -12.25
CA GLY A 44 -0.52 8.17 -12.20
C GLY A 44 -1.48 8.88 -11.27
N ALA A 45 -1.22 10.15 -11.02
CA ALA A 45 -2.05 10.99 -10.16
C ALA A 45 -3.49 11.06 -10.67
N ALA A 46 -4.44 11.15 -9.76
CA ALA A 46 -5.86 11.18 -10.11
C ALA A 46 -6.68 11.98 -9.10
N PRO A 47 -7.74 12.68 -9.56
CA PRO A 47 -8.71 13.29 -8.67
C PRO A 47 -9.63 12.25 -8.06
N VAL A 48 -10.32 12.63 -6.98
CA VAL A 48 -11.22 11.72 -6.25
C VAL A 48 -12.27 11.09 -7.16
N LEU A 49 -12.82 11.87 -8.10
CA LEU A 49 -13.86 11.35 -8.99
C LEU A 49 -13.36 10.17 -9.83
N ASP A 50 -12.15 10.28 -10.36
CA ASP A 50 -11.55 9.20 -11.15
C ASP A 50 -11.28 7.97 -10.28
N LEU A 51 -10.86 8.20 -9.04
CA LEU A 51 -10.62 7.10 -8.09
C LEU A 51 -11.92 6.39 -7.72
N GLN A 52 -13.02 7.15 -7.54
CA GLN A 52 -14.33 6.57 -7.29
C GLN A 52 -14.77 5.65 -8.43
N GLU A 53 -14.60 6.09 -9.66
CA GLU A 53 -14.94 5.29 -10.84
C GLU A 53 -14.09 4.03 -10.90
N ALA A 54 -12.78 4.16 -10.66
CA ALA A 54 -11.86 3.04 -10.76
C ALA A 54 -12.15 1.94 -9.74
N VAL A 55 -12.53 2.31 -8.51
CA VAL A 55 -12.75 1.34 -7.44
C VAL A 55 -14.22 1.03 -7.17
N GLY A 56 -15.13 1.75 -7.81
CA GLY A 56 -16.57 1.50 -7.68
C GLY A 56 -17.14 1.79 -6.30
N ALA A 57 -16.71 2.90 -5.67
CA ALA A 57 -17.11 3.25 -4.30
C ALA A 57 -17.61 4.70 -4.24
N SER A 58 -18.28 5.03 -3.14
CA SER A 58 -18.78 6.39 -2.89
C SER A 58 -17.63 7.35 -2.61
N GLN A 59 -17.88 8.64 -2.81
CA GLN A 59 -16.93 9.69 -2.50
C GLN A 59 -16.50 9.64 -1.02
N GLN A 60 -17.47 9.46 -0.12
CA GLN A 60 -17.19 9.41 1.32
C GLN A 60 -16.26 8.27 1.67
N ASN A 61 -16.50 7.09 1.10
CA ASN A 61 -15.67 5.92 1.36
C ASN A 61 -14.26 6.10 0.81
N VAL A 62 -14.16 6.57 -0.43
CA VAL A 62 -12.86 6.83 -1.07
C VAL A 62 -12.09 7.90 -0.28
N SER A 63 -12.74 9.02 0.06
CA SER A 63 -12.08 10.11 0.80
C SER A 63 -11.61 9.67 2.18
N LYS A 64 -12.37 8.83 2.86
CA LYS A 64 -11.98 8.25 4.16
C LYS A 64 -10.67 7.46 4.04
N HIS A 65 -10.59 6.58 3.06
CA HIS A 65 -9.41 5.74 2.86
C HIS A 65 -8.21 6.55 2.35
N LEU A 66 -8.45 7.52 1.48
CA LEU A 66 -7.39 8.44 1.04
C LEU A 66 -6.83 9.26 2.21
N GLY A 67 -7.69 9.67 3.15
CA GLY A 67 -7.27 10.36 4.36
C GLY A 67 -6.32 9.53 5.22
N VAL A 68 -6.62 8.24 5.37
CA VAL A 68 -5.74 7.32 6.11
C VAL A 68 -4.38 7.20 5.41
N LEU A 69 -4.38 7.03 4.09
CA LEU A 69 -3.14 6.94 3.31
C LEU A 69 -2.34 8.24 3.34
N LEU A 70 -3.03 9.38 3.29
CA LEU A 70 -2.40 10.69 3.35
C LEU A 70 -1.73 10.92 4.70
N ASN A 71 -2.44 10.63 5.80
CA ASN A 71 -1.89 10.77 7.15
C ASN A 71 -0.69 9.86 7.40
N ALA A 72 -0.64 8.72 6.74
CA ALA A 72 0.48 7.79 6.84
C ALA A 72 1.66 8.17 5.93
N GLY A 73 1.51 9.20 5.09
CA GLY A 73 2.58 9.62 4.19
C GLY A 73 2.77 8.71 2.97
N ILE A 74 1.80 7.86 2.66
CA ILE A 74 1.87 6.95 1.53
C ILE A 74 1.44 7.63 0.25
N VAL A 75 0.46 8.52 0.33
CA VAL A 75 0.03 9.35 -0.79
C VAL A 75 0.21 10.83 -0.44
N SER A 76 0.27 11.67 -1.44
CA SER A 76 0.24 13.12 -1.31
C SER A 76 -0.99 13.68 -2.02
N ARG A 77 -1.37 14.89 -1.65
CA ARG A 77 -2.54 15.57 -2.19
C ARG A 77 -2.12 16.96 -2.67
N THR A 78 -2.53 17.30 -3.88
CA THR A 78 -2.30 18.60 -4.48
C THR A 78 -3.62 19.19 -4.94
N LYS A 79 -3.85 20.47 -4.63
CA LYS A 79 -5.02 21.19 -5.15
C LYS A 79 -4.78 21.60 -6.59
N VAL A 80 -5.74 21.28 -7.45
CA VAL A 80 -5.74 21.74 -8.85
C VAL A 80 -7.13 22.36 -9.09
N GLY A 81 -7.20 23.69 -9.05
CA GLY A 81 -8.47 24.39 -9.06
C GLY A 81 -9.28 24.08 -7.81
N THR A 82 -10.50 23.56 -7.96
CA THR A 82 -11.36 23.13 -6.85
C THR A 82 -11.20 21.64 -6.53
N SER A 83 -10.40 20.91 -7.29
CA SER A 83 -10.21 19.47 -7.14
C SER A 83 -8.98 19.16 -6.30
N SER A 84 -9.06 18.06 -5.56
CA SER A 84 -7.90 17.45 -4.90
C SER A 84 -7.42 16.29 -5.76
N VAL A 85 -6.13 16.32 -6.12
CA VAL A 85 -5.47 15.29 -6.92
C VAL A 85 -4.52 14.53 -6.02
N TYR A 86 -4.65 13.22 -6.00
CA TYR A 86 -3.82 12.33 -5.17
C TYR A 86 -2.76 11.65 -6.02
N SER A 87 -1.60 11.44 -5.45
CA SER A 87 -0.49 10.74 -6.09
C SER A 87 0.28 9.92 -5.07
N ILE A 88 1.08 8.98 -5.54
CA ILE A 88 1.92 8.16 -4.67
C ILE A 88 3.08 9.01 -4.14
N ALA A 89 3.24 9.05 -2.82
CA ALA A 89 4.36 9.71 -2.15
C ALA A 89 5.47 8.72 -1.81
N ASP A 90 5.13 7.47 -1.51
CA ASP A 90 6.09 6.42 -1.14
C ASP A 90 5.98 5.25 -2.12
N PRO A 91 6.79 5.24 -3.19
CA PRO A 91 6.73 4.17 -4.19
C PRO A 91 7.19 2.81 -3.66
N ALA A 92 7.86 2.74 -2.51
CA ALA A 92 8.27 1.47 -1.91
C ALA A 92 7.07 0.58 -1.55
N VAL A 93 5.87 1.15 -1.44
CA VAL A 93 4.65 0.38 -1.19
C VAL A 93 4.39 -0.63 -2.32
N PHE A 94 4.78 -0.31 -3.54
CA PHE A 94 4.60 -1.23 -4.68
C PHE A 94 5.58 -2.39 -4.61
N GLU A 95 6.81 -2.16 -4.16
CA GLU A 95 7.78 -3.23 -3.94
C GLU A 95 7.28 -4.23 -2.90
N LEU A 96 6.69 -3.73 -1.82
CA LEU A 96 6.09 -4.57 -0.80
C LEU A 96 4.96 -5.41 -1.38
N CYS A 97 4.06 -4.80 -2.15
CA CYS A 97 2.95 -5.51 -2.79
C CYS A 97 3.45 -6.58 -3.76
N GLU A 98 4.51 -6.30 -4.51
CA GLU A 98 5.11 -7.27 -5.43
C GLU A 98 5.69 -8.47 -4.68
N LEU A 99 6.36 -8.23 -3.56
CA LEU A 99 6.93 -9.29 -2.73
C LEU A 99 5.83 -10.20 -2.18
N VAL A 100 4.75 -9.61 -1.68
CA VAL A 100 3.60 -10.38 -1.15
C VAL A 100 2.93 -11.15 -2.28
N CYS A 101 2.70 -10.52 -3.43
CA CYS A 101 2.11 -11.17 -4.60
C CYS A 101 2.95 -12.37 -5.05
N GLY A 102 4.27 -12.20 -5.10
CA GLY A 102 5.18 -13.29 -5.47
C GLY A 102 5.13 -14.45 -4.49
N GLY A 103 5.04 -14.14 -3.19
CA GLY A 103 4.89 -15.17 -2.15
C GLY A 103 3.59 -15.95 -2.28
N LEU A 104 2.50 -15.24 -2.54
CA LEU A 104 1.19 -15.88 -2.75
C LEU A 104 1.19 -16.77 -3.98
N ARG A 105 1.82 -16.34 -5.07
CA ARG A 105 1.95 -17.15 -6.28
C ARG A 105 2.73 -18.43 -6.03
N ARG A 106 3.84 -18.35 -5.28
CA ARG A 106 4.63 -19.52 -4.92
C ARG A 106 3.81 -20.50 -4.11
N GLN A 107 3.07 -20.00 -3.10
CA GLN A 107 2.20 -20.84 -2.27
C GLN A 107 1.12 -21.52 -3.10
N ALA A 108 0.48 -20.79 -4.01
CA ALA A 108 -0.54 -21.35 -4.89
C ALA A 108 0.02 -22.45 -5.79
N SER A 109 1.22 -22.23 -6.34
CA SER A 109 1.89 -23.21 -7.19
C SER A 109 2.25 -24.48 -6.41
N GLU A 110 2.79 -24.33 -5.21
CA GLU A 110 3.13 -25.46 -4.32
C GLU A 110 1.88 -26.23 -3.93
N LEU A 111 0.80 -25.54 -3.58
CA LEU A 111 -0.47 -26.17 -3.23
C LEU A 111 -1.04 -26.91 -4.44
N GLY A 112 -1.00 -26.30 -5.62
CA GLY A 112 -1.43 -26.94 -6.84
C GLY A 112 -0.65 -28.22 -7.14
N ALA A 113 0.66 -28.21 -6.95
CA ALA A 113 1.51 -29.38 -7.12
C ALA A 113 1.15 -30.50 -6.15
N LEU A 114 0.82 -30.15 -4.89
CA LEU A 114 0.43 -31.12 -3.88
C LEU A 114 -0.94 -31.73 -4.15
N LEU A 115 -1.84 -31.01 -4.79
CA LEU A 115 -3.21 -31.44 -5.05
C LEU A 115 -3.40 -32.04 -6.42
N ALA A 116 -2.38 -31.95 -7.27
CA ALA A 116 -2.45 -32.46 -8.64
C ALA A 116 -2.43 -33.99 -8.74
#